data_e7f0afec17f7c5cdc5a70e4d8abb9a3a
#
_entry.id   e7f0afec17f7c5cdc5a70e4d8abb9a3a
#
_cell.length_a   1.000
_cell.length_b   1.000
_cell.length_c   1.000
_cell.angle_alpha   90.00
_cell.angle_beta   90.00
_cell.angle_gamma   90.00
#
_symmetry.space_group_name_H-M   'P 1'
#
loop_
_entity.id
_entity.type
_entity.pdbx_description
1 polymer ?
#
loop_
_entity_poly.entity_id
_entity_poly.type
_entity_poly.pdbx_seq_one_letter_code
_entity_poly.pdbx_strand_id
1 'polypeptide(L)'
;MRDIQFTKEALFDIEAAVLWYEEQRTGLSYDFELCLEAGIDAILRNPEAFQKKYKDIKIRFISRFPYGIHYTYNDNTIIVIAVFHTSRSPKNWSKRLGL
;
A
#
# COMPACT_ATOMS: atom_id res chain seq x y z
N MET A 1 -6.44 -19.86 -2.12
CA MET A 1 -5.75 -18.68 -1.55
C MET A 1 -5.25 -17.79 -2.68
N ARG A 2 -5.41 -16.48 -2.56
CA ARG A 2 -4.94 -15.55 -3.59
C ARG A 2 -3.45 -15.30 -3.45
N ASP A 3 -2.78 -15.15 -4.57
CA ASP A 3 -1.40 -14.66 -4.60
C ASP A 3 -1.39 -13.15 -4.44
N ILE A 4 -0.29 -12.59 -3.97
CA ILE A 4 -0.11 -11.15 -3.93
C ILE A 4 1.07 -10.77 -4.80
N GLN A 5 0.88 -9.71 -5.58
CA GLN A 5 1.90 -9.16 -6.46
C GLN A 5 1.99 -7.66 -6.22
N PHE A 6 3.16 -7.10 -6.49
CA PHE A 6 3.41 -5.68 -6.34
C PHE A 6 3.87 -5.13 -7.68
N THR A 7 3.33 -4.00 -8.09
CA THR A 7 3.86 -3.32 -9.25
C THR A 7 5.24 -2.76 -8.91
N LYS A 8 6.03 -2.50 -9.93
CA LYS A 8 7.34 -1.89 -9.78
C LYS A 8 7.25 -0.56 -9.03
N GLU A 9 6.24 0.23 -9.37
CA GLU A 9 6.00 1.53 -8.74
C GLU A 9 5.65 1.37 -7.25
N ALA A 10 4.87 0.36 -6.89
CA ALA A 10 4.56 0.09 -5.49
C ALA A 10 5.81 -0.27 -4.69
N LEU A 11 6.72 -1.06 -5.29
CA LEU A 11 7.97 -1.40 -4.65
C LEU A 11 8.85 -0.17 -4.44
N PHE A 12 8.89 0.74 -5.40
CA PHE A 12 9.60 2.01 -5.24
C PHE A 12 8.99 2.86 -4.13
N ASP A 13 7.66 2.89 -4.02
CA ASP A 13 7.00 3.62 -2.95
C ASP A 13 7.42 3.10 -1.57
N ILE A 14 7.48 1.78 -1.42
CA ILE A 14 7.87 1.13 -0.17
C ILE A 14 9.32 1.45 0.15
N GLU A 15 10.20 1.31 -0.84
CA GLU A 15 11.62 1.59 -0.65
C GLU A 15 11.86 3.04 -0.23
N ALA A 16 11.18 3.98 -0.88
CA ALA A 16 11.31 5.40 -0.54
C ALA A 16 10.86 5.69 0.89
N ALA A 17 9.76 5.07 1.32
CA ALA A 17 9.26 5.24 2.67
C ALA A 17 10.22 4.65 3.71
N VAL A 18 10.75 3.46 3.42
CA VAL A 18 11.72 2.79 4.29
C VAL A 18 12.97 3.66 4.49
N LEU A 19 13.52 4.18 3.40
CA LEU A 19 14.70 5.04 3.46
C LEU A 19 14.42 6.31 4.23
N TRP A 20 13.26 6.93 4.01
CA TRP A 20 12.91 8.17 4.70
C TRP A 20 12.81 7.96 6.21
N TYR A 21 12.13 6.88 6.65
CA TYR A 21 11.95 6.61 8.08
C TYR A 21 13.27 6.25 8.75
N GLU A 22 14.13 5.51 8.07
CA GLU A 22 15.43 5.16 8.63
C GLU A 22 16.31 6.40 8.84
N GLU A 23 16.19 7.39 7.95
CA GLU A 23 16.90 8.67 8.10
C GLU A 23 16.38 9.47 9.29
N GLN A 24 15.09 9.34 9.62
CA GLN A 24 14.52 10.07 10.75
C GLN A 24 14.99 9.50 12.08
N ARG A 25 15.12 8.19 12.18
CA ARG A 25 15.59 7.51 13.38
C ARG A 25 15.98 6.08 13.03
N THR A 26 17.16 5.67 13.46
CA THR A 26 17.63 4.29 13.25
C THR A 26 16.62 3.29 13.82
N GLY A 27 16.23 2.32 13.02
CA GLY A 27 15.27 1.29 13.40
C GLY A 27 13.82 1.63 13.14
N LEU A 28 13.50 2.89 12.81
CA LEU A 28 12.11 3.29 12.56
C LEU A 28 11.55 2.62 11.29
N SER A 29 12.40 2.38 10.30
CA SER A 29 12.00 1.67 9.09
C SER A 29 11.51 0.26 9.39
N TYR A 30 12.10 -0.39 10.38
CA TYR A 30 11.68 -1.73 10.80
C TYR A 30 10.24 -1.70 11.32
N ASP A 31 9.92 -0.71 12.16
CA ASP A 31 8.55 -0.54 12.67
C ASP A 31 7.57 -0.29 11.52
N PHE A 32 7.97 0.53 10.55
CA PHE A 32 7.15 0.78 9.37
C PHE A 32 6.89 -0.51 8.58
N GLU A 33 7.92 -1.30 8.37
CA GLU A 33 7.81 -2.55 7.62
C GLU A 33 6.89 -3.54 8.33
N LEU A 34 6.96 -3.63 9.67
CA LEU A 34 6.05 -4.49 10.43
C LEU A 34 4.59 -4.07 10.28
N CYS A 35 4.33 -2.77 10.31
CA CYS A 35 2.97 -2.26 10.13
C CYS A 35 2.47 -2.46 8.69
N LEU A 36 3.36 -2.31 7.72
CA LEU A 36 3.06 -2.59 6.32
C LEU A 36 2.69 -4.06 6.12
N GLU A 37 3.50 -4.97 6.68
CA GLU A 37 3.22 -6.41 6.60
C GLU A 37 1.88 -6.76 7.22
N ALA A 38 1.56 -6.18 8.36
CA ALA A 38 0.28 -6.42 9.01
C ALA A 38 -0.88 -5.97 8.12
N GLY A 39 -0.72 -4.85 7.41
CA GLY A 39 -1.71 -4.38 6.46
C GLY A 39 -1.86 -5.31 5.26
N ILE A 40 -0.76 -5.81 4.75
CA ILE A 40 -0.76 -6.78 3.64
C ILE A 40 -1.45 -8.07 4.07
N ASP A 41 -1.15 -8.57 5.26
CA ASP A 41 -1.78 -9.78 5.79
C ASP A 41 -3.29 -9.60 5.94
N ALA A 42 -3.74 -8.43 6.36
CA ALA A 42 -5.17 -8.14 6.47
C ALA A 42 -5.85 -8.18 5.09
N ILE A 43 -5.19 -7.64 4.07
CA ILE A 43 -5.70 -7.69 2.69
C ILE A 43 -5.78 -9.13 2.19
N LEU A 44 -4.75 -9.93 2.46
CA LEU A 44 -4.72 -11.34 2.05
C LEU A 44 -5.86 -12.14 2.70
N ARG A 45 -6.15 -11.86 3.96
CA ARG A 45 -7.22 -12.57 4.66
C ARG A 45 -8.61 -12.21 4.15
N ASN A 46 -8.81 -10.94 3.77
CA ASN A 46 -10.12 -10.49 3.32
C ASN A 46 -10.01 -9.24 2.44
N PRO A 47 -9.66 -9.41 1.17
CA PRO A 47 -9.49 -8.26 0.26
C PRO A 47 -10.78 -7.49 0.03
N GLU A 48 -11.94 -8.09 0.31
CA GLU A 48 -13.24 -7.46 0.11
C GLU A 48 -13.61 -6.50 1.24
N ALA A 49 -12.94 -6.59 2.39
CA ALA A 49 -13.33 -5.88 3.60
C ALA A 49 -13.18 -4.36 3.51
N PHE A 50 -12.33 -3.87 2.60
CA PHE A 50 -11.99 -2.46 2.55
C PHE A 50 -12.75 -1.75 1.43
N GLN A 51 -13.01 -0.46 1.64
CA GLN A 51 -13.86 0.31 0.74
C GLN A 51 -13.12 0.69 -0.54
N LYS A 52 -13.83 0.61 -1.68
CA LYS A 52 -13.31 1.15 -2.94
C LYS A 52 -13.24 2.67 -2.82
N LYS A 53 -12.12 3.24 -3.20
CA LYS A 53 -11.92 4.68 -3.14
C LYS A 53 -11.95 5.35 -4.51
N TYR A 54 -11.52 4.65 -5.55
CA TYR A 54 -11.55 5.16 -6.92
C TYR A 54 -11.45 3.97 -7.88
N LYS A 55 -12.22 4.02 -8.96
CA LYS A 55 -12.30 2.90 -9.90
C LYS A 55 -12.55 1.60 -9.13
N ASP A 56 -11.81 0.55 -9.41
CA ASP A 56 -11.88 -0.71 -8.67
C ASP A 56 -10.77 -0.83 -7.63
N ILE A 57 -10.19 0.29 -7.23
CA ILE A 57 -9.07 0.32 -6.30
C ILE A 57 -9.57 0.49 -4.88
N LYS A 58 -9.10 -0.37 -4.00
CA LYS A 58 -9.35 -0.29 -2.56
C LYS A 58 -8.12 0.23 -1.85
N ILE A 59 -8.32 0.84 -0.69
CA ILE A 59 -7.21 1.34 0.13
C ILE A 59 -7.32 0.72 1.51
N ARG A 60 -6.23 0.10 1.97
CA ARG A 60 -6.06 -0.32 3.34
C ARG A 60 -5.05 0.61 3.99
N PHE A 61 -5.50 1.42 4.97
CA PHE A 61 -4.59 2.27 5.72
C PHE A 61 -3.84 1.42 6.74
N ILE A 62 -2.53 1.64 6.86
CA ILE A 62 -1.74 0.91 7.83
C ILE A 62 -1.80 1.60 9.19
N SER A 63 -1.47 0.86 10.26
CA SER A 63 -1.44 1.37 11.62
C SER A 63 -0.18 2.19 11.87
N ARG A 64 -0.27 3.22 12.71
CA ARG A 64 0.85 3.99 13.25
C ARG A 64 1.58 4.89 12.25
N PHE A 65 1.47 4.64 10.96
CA PHE A 65 2.14 5.43 9.92
C PHE A 65 1.10 5.94 8.93
N PRO A 66 1.25 7.17 8.45
CA PRO A 66 0.22 7.78 7.58
C PRO A 66 0.35 7.33 6.13
N TYR A 67 0.21 6.03 5.90
CA TYR A 67 0.28 5.44 4.56
C TYR A 67 -0.92 4.56 4.29
N GLY A 68 -1.29 4.46 3.03
CA GLY A 68 -2.34 3.55 2.57
C GLY A 68 -1.82 2.63 1.48
N ILE A 69 -2.23 1.38 1.55
CA ILE A 69 -1.92 0.36 0.53
C ILE A 69 -3.05 0.38 -0.48
N HIS A 70 -2.75 0.76 -1.72
CA HIS A 70 -3.73 0.81 -2.81
C HIS A 70 -3.64 -0.49 -3.59
N TYR A 71 -4.75 -1.19 -3.72
CA TYR A 71 -4.73 -2.50 -4.36
C TYR A 71 -6.02 -2.77 -5.13
N THR A 72 -5.91 -3.69 -6.06
CA THR A 72 -7.05 -4.31 -6.73
C THR A 72 -6.93 -5.82 -6.58
N TYR A 73 -8.01 -6.55 -6.84
CA TYR A 73 -7.98 -8.00 -6.72
C TYR A 73 -8.99 -8.66 -7.64
N ASN A 74 -8.73 -9.92 -7.94
CA ASN A 74 -9.67 -10.83 -8.57
C ASN A 74 -9.68 -12.15 -7.76
N ASP A 75 -10.26 -13.20 -8.30
CA ASP A 75 -10.39 -14.47 -7.56
C ASP A 75 -9.04 -15.11 -7.23
N ASN A 76 -8.00 -14.81 -8.00
CA ASN A 76 -6.72 -15.50 -7.90
C ASN A 76 -5.59 -14.63 -7.38
N THR A 77 -5.66 -13.32 -7.58
CA THR A 77 -4.52 -12.43 -7.36
C THR A 77 -4.93 -11.12 -6.72
N ILE A 78 -4.09 -10.64 -5.81
CA ILE A 78 -4.16 -9.28 -5.28
C ILE A 78 -2.97 -8.53 -5.87
N ILE A 79 -3.21 -7.33 -6.41
CA ILE A 79 -2.14 -6.52 -6.99
C ILE A 79 -2.06 -5.21 -6.22
N VAL A 80 -0.93 -4.98 -5.56
CA VAL A 80 -0.66 -3.71 -4.89
C VAL A 80 -0.07 -2.76 -5.91
N ILE A 81 -0.73 -1.65 -6.15
CA ILE A 81 -0.33 -0.69 -7.19
C ILE A 81 0.35 0.55 -6.63
N ALA A 82 0.17 0.82 -5.35
CA ALA A 82 0.78 1.98 -4.72
C ALA A 82 0.81 1.83 -3.20
N VAL A 83 1.79 2.46 -2.56
CA VAL A 83 1.82 2.65 -1.12
C VAL A 83 2.07 4.14 -0.91
N PHE A 84 0.99 4.90 -0.73
CA PHE A 84 1.03 6.35 -0.72
C PHE A 84 0.85 6.92 0.68
N HIS A 85 1.63 7.96 0.96
CA HIS A 85 1.39 8.79 2.14
C HIS A 85 -0.02 9.39 2.03
N THR A 86 -0.73 9.47 3.16
CA THR A 86 -2.12 9.93 3.18
C THR A 86 -2.30 11.39 2.75
N SER A 87 -1.22 12.18 2.73
CA SER A 87 -1.28 13.56 2.25
C SER A 87 -1.29 13.68 0.73
N ARG A 88 -1.03 12.59 -0.01
CA ARG A 88 -1.09 12.64 -1.47
C ARG A 88 -2.52 12.83 -1.95
N SER A 89 -2.69 13.72 -2.92
CA SER A 89 -4.02 14.03 -3.45
C SER A 89 -4.51 12.93 -4.40
N PRO A 90 -5.83 12.84 -4.61
CA PRO A 90 -6.40 11.91 -5.60
C PRO A 90 -5.84 12.09 -7.01
N LYS A 91 -5.33 13.26 -7.36
CA LYS A 91 -4.67 13.49 -8.65
C LYS A 91 -3.46 12.57 -8.82
N ASN A 92 -2.69 12.37 -7.74
CA ASN A 92 -1.54 11.47 -7.79
C ASN A 92 -1.97 10.02 -7.98
N TRP A 93 -3.12 9.64 -7.42
CA TRP A 93 -3.67 8.30 -7.59
C TRP A 93 -4.06 8.05 -9.05
N SER A 94 -4.78 8.99 -9.65
CA SER A 94 -5.20 8.90 -11.06
C SER A 94 -3.99 8.83 -11.98
N LYS A 95 -2.97 9.64 -11.69
CA LYS A 95 -1.74 9.66 -12.48
C LYS A 95 -1.05 8.30 -12.48
N ARG A 96 -1.02 7.63 -11.33
CA ARG A 96 -0.42 6.29 -11.21
C ARG A 96 -1.12 5.30 -12.13
N LEU A 97 -2.42 5.44 -12.34
CA LEU A 97 -3.21 4.57 -13.19
C LEU A 97 -3.19 4.98 -14.66
N GLY A 98 -2.54 6.07 -15.01
CA GLY A 98 -2.50 6.56 -16.38
C GLY A 98 -3.77 7.26 -16.83
N LEU A 99 -4.50 7.82 -15.89
CA LEU A 99 -5.78 8.46 -16.16
C LEU A 99 -5.68 9.98 -16.26
#